data_f3072b7961d3d0e74dec691a2522f36d
#
_entry.id   f3072b7961d3d0e74dec691a2522f36d
#
_cell.length_a   1.000
_cell.length_b   1.000
_cell.length_c   1.000
_cell.angle_alpha   90.00
_cell.angle_beta   90.00
_cell.angle_gamma   90.00
#
_symmetry.space_group_name_H-M   'P 1'
#
loop_
_entity.id
_entity.type
_entity.pdbx_description
1 polymer ?
#
loop_
_entity_poly.entity_id
_entity_poly.type
_entity_poly.pdbx_seq_one_letter_code
_entity_poly.pdbx_strand_id
1 'polypeptide(L)'
;MQLAPLPESLSVIISKIFAQTRLQATMLDLGQLCTLLHNGQEKAICEKWLHQVEEEKLNTLHYEKRHLEWLGGRICAKAASLRYLLGSHGNQSEQTSIPAPHLQIMPSASGRPFLDCKALPKNLNMPHISISHSKGYAMAVAASSHCGIDIQADSKALDRVKDRFCSKEEEELLGRELKQLQLPEHLTLLWAAKEAVKKATPLESMPGFLDLMLTHIQTTAKDGLVSRVPGTAQERPTAKEGLVSLEPGMAHERPSPKTESQTTCLFTLDFQEDRKKPFSPQFQFQVAVCLHQGYGIGLCVIPSQAGENNA
;
A
#
# COMPACT_ATOMS: atom_id res chain seq x y z
N MET A 1 1.48 -15.47 -14.72
CA MET A 1 1.20 -14.35 -13.80
C MET A 1 2.05 -14.52 -12.56
N GLN A 2 2.92 -13.57 -12.28
CA GLN A 2 3.83 -13.59 -11.14
C GLN A 2 3.35 -12.58 -10.08
N LEU A 3 3.16 -13.07 -8.86
CA LEU A 3 2.91 -12.23 -7.69
C LEU A 3 4.25 -11.88 -7.03
N ALA A 4 4.55 -10.61 -6.97
CA ALA A 4 5.79 -10.11 -6.36
C ALA A 4 5.58 -9.76 -4.87
N PRO A 5 6.65 -9.82 -4.05
CA PRO A 5 6.66 -9.18 -2.73
C PRO A 5 6.67 -7.65 -2.89
N LEU A 6 6.55 -6.93 -1.77
CA LEU A 6 6.82 -5.49 -1.75
C LEU A 6 8.28 -5.20 -2.13
N PRO A 7 8.59 -3.96 -2.56
CA PRO A 7 9.96 -3.53 -2.74
C PRO A 7 10.83 -3.85 -1.51
N GLU A 8 12.04 -4.34 -1.72
CA GLU A 8 12.91 -4.82 -0.64
C GLU A 8 13.16 -3.75 0.43
N SER A 9 13.45 -2.52 -0.01
CA SER A 9 13.67 -1.39 0.89
C SER A 9 12.48 -1.11 1.81
N LEU A 10 11.25 -1.22 1.28
CA LEU A 10 10.03 -1.07 2.06
C LEU A 10 9.85 -2.26 3.02
N SER A 11 10.12 -3.47 2.57
CA SER A 11 10.04 -4.69 3.39
C SER A 11 10.98 -4.63 4.60
N VAL A 12 12.18 -4.08 4.44
CA VAL A 12 13.15 -3.89 5.52
C VAL A 12 12.62 -2.92 6.60
N ILE A 13 12.04 -1.79 6.20
CA ILE A 13 11.45 -0.84 7.17
C ILE A 13 10.26 -1.48 7.88
N ILE A 14 9.36 -2.11 7.14
CA ILE A 14 8.17 -2.78 7.68
C ILE A 14 8.57 -3.79 8.75
N SER A 15 9.57 -4.61 8.49
CA SER A 15 10.04 -5.64 9.45
C SER A 15 10.63 -5.04 10.73
N LYS A 16 11.20 -3.84 10.66
CA LYS A 16 11.74 -3.12 11.84
C LYS A 16 10.65 -2.44 12.65
N ILE A 17 9.73 -1.73 11.98
CA ILE A 17 8.72 -0.89 12.65
C ILE A 17 7.56 -1.74 13.17
N PHE A 18 7.13 -2.71 12.38
CA PHE A 18 5.99 -3.57 12.68
C PHE A 18 6.44 -4.99 13.08
N ALA A 19 7.59 -5.12 13.75
CA ALA A 19 8.19 -6.41 14.13
C ALA A 19 7.26 -7.30 14.96
N GLN A 20 6.36 -6.71 15.75
CA GLN A 20 5.37 -7.40 16.57
C GLN A 20 4.12 -7.83 15.76
N THR A 21 3.95 -7.31 14.54
CA THR A 21 2.78 -7.58 13.72
C THR A 21 3.13 -8.61 12.65
N ARG A 22 2.42 -9.71 12.67
CA ARG A 22 2.48 -10.64 11.56
C ARG A 22 1.81 -10.02 10.35
N LEU A 23 2.55 -9.94 9.24
CA LEU A 23 2.13 -9.25 8.03
C LEU A 23 2.60 -9.99 6.78
N GLN A 24 1.73 -10.08 5.77
CA GLN A 24 2.04 -10.56 4.43
C GLN A 24 1.50 -9.58 3.41
N ALA A 25 2.29 -9.24 2.40
CA ALA A 25 1.86 -8.36 1.32
C ALA A 25 2.23 -8.93 -0.05
N THR A 26 1.46 -8.53 -1.05
CA THR A 26 1.66 -8.96 -2.43
C THR A 26 1.40 -7.81 -3.38
N MET A 27 2.09 -7.82 -4.50
CA MET A 27 1.94 -6.90 -5.61
C MET A 27 1.76 -7.67 -6.92
N LEU A 28 0.94 -7.16 -7.82
CA LEU A 28 0.66 -7.71 -9.15
C LEU A 28 0.78 -6.61 -10.20
N ASP A 29 1.55 -6.90 -11.25
CA ASP A 29 1.56 -6.08 -12.47
C ASP A 29 0.27 -6.35 -13.27
N LEU A 30 -0.59 -5.35 -13.38
CA LEU A 30 -1.85 -5.43 -14.11
C LEU A 30 -1.66 -5.53 -15.63
N GLY A 31 -0.52 -5.07 -16.17
CA GLY A 31 -0.20 -5.26 -17.58
C GLY A 31 0.04 -6.75 -17.92
N GLN A 32 0.72 -7.48 -17.02
CA GLN A 32 0.82 -8.92 -17.16
C GLN A 32 -0.54 -9.62 -17.06
N LEU A 33 -1.38 -9.21 -16.12
CA LEU A 33 -2.74 -9.74 -15.98
C LEU A 33 -3.56 -9.47 -17.26
N CYS A 34 -3.55 -8.23 -17.75
CA CYS A 34 -4.23 -7.82 -18.98
C CYS A 34 -3.82 -8.69 -20.17
N THR A 35 -2.52 -8.93 -20.35
CA THR A 35 -1.99 -9.81 -21.41
C THR A 35 -2.55 -11.23 -21.30
N LEU A 36 -2.66 -11.78 -20.10
CA LEU A 36 -3.22 -13.13 -19.89
C LEU A 36 -4.72 -13.17 -20.21
N LEU A 37 -5.48 -12.14 -19.84
CA LEU A 37 -6.90 -12.05 -20.16
C LEU A 37 -7.11 -11.99 -21.68
N HIS A 38 -6.38 -11.15 -22.39
CA HIS A 38 -6.43 -11.06 -23.85
C HIS A 38 -6.02 -12.37 -24.55
N ASN A 39 -5.17 -13.18 -23.94
CA ASN A 39 -4.82 -14.52 -24.42
C ASN A 39 -5.86 -15.60 -24.07
N GLY A 40 -7.06 -15.21 -23.63
CA GLY A 40 -8.16 -16.12 -23.35
C GLY A 40 -8.03 -16.91 -22.05
N GLN A 41 -7.13 -16.51 -21.13
CA GLN A 41 -6.90 -17.22 -19.87
C GLN A 41 -7.84 -16.75 -18.73
N GLU A 42 -8.79 -15.87 -19.00
CA GLU A 42 -9.65 -15.28 -17.98
C GLU A 42 -10.39 -16.33 -17.17
N LYS A 43 -11.05 -17.28 -17.84
CA LYS A 43 -11.78 -18.37 -17.19
C LYS A 43 -10.90 -19.14 -16.20
N ALA A 44 -9.71 -19.57 -16.63
CA ALA A 44 -8.78 -20.31 -15.78
C ALA A 44 -8.28 -19.47 -14.57
N ILE A 45 -8.11 -18.15 -14.76
CA ILE A 45 -7.73 -17.23 -13.68
C ILE A 45 -8.88 -17.09 -12.69
N CYS A 46 -10.11 -16.91 -13.16
CA CYS A 46 -11.30 -16.81 -12.31
C CYS A 46 -11.52 -18.11 -11.50
N GLU A 47 -11.52 -19.27 -12.15
CA GLU A 47 -11.63 -20.57 -11.48
C GLU A 47 -10.56 -20.78 -10.41
N LYS A 48 -9.35 -20.32 -10.64
CA LYS A 48 -8.23 -20.43 -9.68
C LYS A 48 -8.37 -19.50 -8.48
N TRP A 49 -8.90 -18.29 -8.67
CA TRP A 49 -8.78 -17.23 -7.68
C TRP A 49 -10.11 -16.78 -7.11
N LEU A 50 -11.21 -16.84 -7.84
CA LEU A 50 -12.47 -16.24 -7.41
C LEU A 50 -13.43 -17.26 -6.82
N HIS A 51 -14.18 -16.83 -5.83
CA HIS A 51 -15.41 -17.50 -5.43
C HIS A 51 -16.54 -17.14 -6.41
N GLN A 52 -17.54 -17.99 -6.56
CA GLN A 52 -18.65 -17.75 -7.49
C GLN A 52 -19.27 -16.35 -7.37
N VAL A 53 -19.55 -15.89 -6.15
CA VAL A 53 -20.13 -14.55 -5.91
C VAL A 53 -19.20 -13.41 -6.37
N GLU A 54 -17.89 -13.62 -6.28
CA GLU A 54 -16.91 -12.65 -6.78
C GLU A 54 -16.83 -12.64 -8.30
N GLU A 55 -16.96 -13.80 -8.94
CA GLU A 55 -17.05 -13.93 -10.39
C GLU A 55 -18.32 -13.27 -10.95
N GLU A 56 -19.47 -13.50 -10.30
CA GLU A 56 -20.72 -12.81 -10.62
C GLU A 56 -20.52 -11.28 -10.52
N LYS A 57 -19.85 -10.78 -9.49
CA LYS A 57 -19.54 -9.36 -9.35
C LYS A 57 -18.60 -8.87 -10.44
N LEU A 58 -17.54 -9.61 -10.77
CA LEU A 58 -16.60 -9.28 -11.85
C LEU A 58 -17.34 -9.07 -13.16
N ASN A 59 -18.27 -9.97 -13.49
CA ASN A 59 -19.08 -9.92 -14.73
C ASN A 59 -19.98 -8.67 -14.83
N THR A 60 -20.21 -7.95 -13.73
CA THR A 60 -20.93 -6.65 -13.76
C THR A 60 -20.01 -5.47 -14.08
N LEU A 61 -18.71 -5.66 -14.16
CA LEU A 61 -17.73 -4.60 -14.39
C LEU A 61 -17.44 -4.47 -15.90
N HIS A 62 -18.19 -3.63 -16.60
CA HIS A 62 -18.08 -3.50 -18.06
C HIS A 62 -16.87 -2.68 -18.54
N TYR A 63 -16.26 -1.85 -17.67
CA TYR A 63 -15.08 -1.08 -18.04
C TYR A 63 -13.82 -1.92 -17.79
N GLU A 64 -13.05 -2.20 -18.84
CA GLU A 64 -11.82 -3.02 -18.79
C GLU A 64 -10.87 -2.62 -17.65
N LYS A 65 -10.63 -1.33 -17.49
CA LYS A 65 -9.79 -0.82 -16.39
C LYS A 65 -10.34 -1.25 -15.02
N ARG A 66 -11.63 -1.08 -14.77
CA ARG A 66 -12.27 -1.44 -13.49
C ARG A 66 -12.27 -2.96 -13.27
N HIS A 67 -12.52 -3.71 -14.34
CA HIS A 67 -12.46 -5.17 -14.34
C HIS A 67 -11.06 -5.66 -13.93
N LEU A 68 -10.02 -5.14 -14.59
CA LEU A 68 -8.63 -5.47 -14.36
C LEU A 68 -8.15 -5.09 -12.95
N GLU A 69 -8.43 -3.87 -12.51
CA GLU A 69 -8.07 -3.36 -11.17
C GLU A 69 -8.76 -4.17 -10.07
N TRP A 70 -10.04 -4.48 -10.25
CA TRP A 70 -10.82 -5.25 -9.28
C TRP A 70 -10.32 -6.69 -9.18
N LEU A 71 -10.13 -7.38 -10.32
CA LEU A 71 -9.61 -8.75 -10.37
C LEU A 71 -8.20 -8.81 -9.77
N GLY A 72 -7.31 -7.91 -10.17
CA GLY A 72 -5.95 -7.84 -9.63
C GLY A 72 -5.93 -7.61 -8.12
N GLY A 73 -6.79 -6.73 -7.61
CA GLY A 73 -6.94 -6.49 -6.17
C GLY A 73 -7.40 -7.74 -5.41
N ARG A 74 -8.35 -8.50 -5.95
CA ARG A 74 -8.82 -9.77 -5.35
C ARG A 74 -7.71 -10.82 -5.33
N ILE A 75 -6.99 -10.99 -6.42
CA ILE A 75 -5.86 -11.92 -6.52
C ILE A 75 -4.78 -11.57 -5.47
N CYS A 76 -4.39 -10.30 -5.38
CA CYS A 76 -3.40 -9.84 -4.39
C CYS A 76 -3.88 -10.12 -2.96
N ALA A 77 -5.12 -9.75 -2.62
CA ALA A 77 -5.63 -9.91 -1.27
C ALA A 77 -5.73 -11.38 -0.85
N LYS A 78 -6.20 -12.27 -1.73
CA LYS A 78 -6.24 -13.71 -1.46
C LYS A 78 -4.85 -14.30 -1.32
N ALA A 79 -3.91 -13.90 -2.17
CA ALA A 79 -2.54 -14.39 -2.09
C ALA A 79 -1.84 -13.94 -0.78
N ALA A 80 -2.00 -12.68 -0.37
CA ALA A 80 -1.50 -12.19 0.91
C ALA A 80 -2.13 -12.95 2.09
N SER A 81 -3.45 -13.15 2.05
CA SER A 81 -4.19 -13.87 3.10
C SER A 81 -3.79 -15.34 3.20
N LEU A 82 -3.62 -16.04 2.07
CA LEU A 82 -3.14 -17.42 2.07
C LEU A 82 -1.73 -17.53 2.66
N ARG A 83 -0.80 -16.65 2.28
CA ARG A 83 0.56 -16.61 2.87
C ARG A 83 0.50 -16.33 4.37
N TYR A 84 -0.39 -15.45 4.79
CA TYR A 84 -0.62 -15.17 6.20
C TYR A 84 -1.14 -16.41 6.93
N LEU A 85 -2.16 -17.10 6.44
CA LEU A 85 -2.76 -18.26 7.07
C LEU A 85 -1.79 -19.46 7.10
N LEU A 86 -1.08 -19.75 6.02
CA LEU A 86 -0.10 -20.84 5.95
C LEU A 86 1.08 -20.68 6.91
N GLY A 87 1.59 -19.48 7.08
CA GLY A 87 2.67 -19.22 8.05
C GLY A 87 2.20 -19.29 9.52
N SER A 88 0.88 -19.46 9.84
CA SER A 88 0.35 -19.61 11.21
C SER A 88 0.55 -21.03 11.77
N HIS A 89 0.71 -22.01 10.91
CA HIS A 89 0.83 -23.40 11.32
C HIS A 89 2.31 -23.80 11.34
N GLY A 90 2.96 -23.60 12.51
CA GLY A 90 4.37 -23.95 12.74
C GLY A 90 4.68 -25.46 12.72
N ASN A 91 3.71 -26.34 12.50
CA ASN A 91 3.92 -27.77 12.35
C ASN A 91 3.57 -28.19 10.92
N GLN A 92 4.56 -28.66 10.20
CA GLN A 92 4.53 -29.09 8.79
C GLN A 92 3.71 -30.34 8.49
N SER A 93 2.95 -30.92 9.44
CA SER A 93 2.33 -32.23 9.28
C SER A 93 0.91 -32.24 8.73
N GLU A 94 0.18 -31.10 8.68
CA GLU A 94 -1.12 -31.02 8.02
C GLU A 94 -1.24 -29.70 7.26
N GLN A 95 -0.60 -29.59 6.09
CA GLN A 95 -0.82 -28.52 5.14
C GLN A 95 -2.24 -28.63 4.57
N THR A 96 -3.23 -28.10 5.25
CA THR A 96 -4.52 -27.81 4.63
C THR A 96 -4.31 -26.72 3.58
N SER A 97 -4.06 -27.14 2.36
CA SER A 97 -4.02 -26.24 1.20
C SER A 97 -5.42 -25.68 0.99
N ILE A 98 -5.69 -24.47 1.49
CA ILE A 98 -6.97 -23.79 1.27
C ILE A 98 -6.94 -23.25 -0.15
N PRO A 99 -7.81 -23.70 -1.05
CA PRO A 99 -7.91 -23.12 -2.39
C PRO A 99 -8.35 -21.65 -2.30
N ALA A 100 -7.75 -20.80 -3.11
CA ALA A 100 -8.07 -19.37 -3.11
C ALA A 100 -9.57 -19.03 -3.30
N PRO A 101 -10.34 -19.78 -4.12
CA PRO A 101 -11.78 -19.58 -4.23
C PRO A 101 -12.57 -19.76 -2.93
N HIS A 102 -12.05 -20.49 -1.95
CA HIS A 102 -12.73 -20.66 -0.65
C HIS A 102 -12.60 -19.42 0.26
N LEU A 103 -11.67 -18.52 -0.03
CA LEU A 103 -11.54 -17.22 0.64
C LEU A 103 -12.42 -16.20 -0.09
N GLN A 104 -13.48 -15.74 0.54
CA GLN A 104 -14.30 -14.64 0.01
C GLN A 104 -13.84 -13.31 0.57
N ILE A 105 -13.74 -12.30 -0.28
CA ILE A 105 -13.47 -10.92 0.14
C ILE A 105 -14.76 -10.13 0.02
N MET A 106 -15.33 -9.82 1.17
CA MET A 106 -16.60 -9.11 1.30
C MET A 106 -16.38 -7.65 1.73
N PRO A 107 -17.24 -6.71 1.29
CA PRO A 107 -17.24 -5.37 1.85
C PRO A 107 -17.99 -5.38 3.20
N SER A 108 -17.43 -4.70 4.20
CA SER A 108 -18.14 -4.36 5.42
C SER A 108 -19.20 -3.27 5.18
N ALA A 109 -19.98 -2.92 6.18
CA ALA A 109 -20.93 -1.80 6.11
C ALA A 109 -20.24 -0.46 5.77
N SER A 110 -18.98 -0.28 6.20
CA SER A 110 -18.16 0.88 5.85
C SER A 110 -17.45 0.78 4.49
N GLY A 111 -17.68 -0.31 3.72
CA GLY A 111 -17.02 -0.57 2.45
C GLY A 111 -15.61 -1.15 2.55
N ARG A 112 -15.10 -1.39 3.76
CA ARG A 112 -13.77 -2.01 3.95
C ARG A 112 -13.80 -3.48 3.58
N PRO A 113 -12.76 -4.00 2.92
CA PRO A 113 -12.69 -5.42 2.63
C PRO A 113 -12.42 -6.21 3.91
N PHE A 114 -13.14 -7.31 4.09
CA PHE A 114 -12.84 -8.34 5.09
C PHE A 114 -12.87 -9.72 4.46
N LEU A 115 -12.22 -10.67 5.14
CA LEU A 115 -12.11 -12.04 4.67
C LEU A 115 -13.18 -12.89 5.31
N ASP A 116 -13.94 -13.63 4.50
CA ASP A 116 -14.84 -14.70 4.94
C ASP A 116 -14.38 -16.04 4.38
N CYS A 117 -14.33 -17.05 5.21
CA CYS A 117 -13.98 -18.41 4.80
C CYS A 117 -14.69 -19.45 5.67
N LYS A 118 -15.74 -20.01 5.11
CA LYS A 118 -16.53 -21.07 5.79
C LYS A 118 -15.77 -22.37 6.02
N ALA A 119 -14.70 -22.60 5.27
CA ALA A 119 -13.87 -23.80 5.35
C ALA A 119 -12.87 -23.77 6.52
N LEU A 120 -12.69 -22.61 7.16
CA LEU A 120 -11.76 -22.46 8.26
C LEU A 120 -12.44 -22.63 9.61
N PRO A 121 -11.71 -23.11 10.62
CA PRO A 121 -12.21 -23.16 11.98
C PRO A 121 -12.60 -21.77 12.50
N LYS A 122 -13.74 -21.66 13.18
CA LYS A 122 -14.26 -20.37 13.71
C LYS A 122 -13.33 -19.69 14.72
N ASN A 123 -12.45 -20.44 15.36
CA ASN A 123 -11.46 -19.94 16.32
C ASN A 123 -10.18 -19.44 15.66
N LEU A 124 -10.07 -19.51 14.33
CA LEU A 124 -8.90 -18.97 13.64
C LEU A 124 -9.02 -17.45 13.50
N ASN A 125 -8.02 -16.74 14.01
CA ASN A 125 -7.94 -15.30 13.84
C ASN A 125 -7.68 -14.95 12.38
N MET A 126 -8.72 -14.45 11.70
CA MET A 126 -8.63 -13.99 10.32
C MET A 126 -7.81 -12.71 10.23
N PRO A 127 -6.97 -12.55 9.21
CA PRO A 127 -6.21 -11.33 9.04
C PRO A 127 -7.12 -10.14 8.68
N HIS A 128 -6.75 -8.97 9.14
CA HIS A 128 -7.19 -7.71 8.54
C HIS A 128 -6.56 -7.58 7.16
N ILE A 129 -7.33 -7.09 6.18
CA ILE A 129 -6.84 -6.92 4.82
C ILE A 129 -7.04 -5.50 4.33
N SER A 130 -6.12 -5.04 3.49
CA SER A 130 -6.25 -3.78 2.76
C SER A 130 -5.81 -3.96 1.32
N ILE A 131 -6.50 -3.29 0.39
CA ILE A 131 -6.28 -3.40 -1.05
C ILE A 131 -6.08 -2.01 -1.62
N SER A 132 -5.14 -1.89 -2.56
CA SER A 132 -4.96 -0.68 -3.36
C SER A 132 -4.56 -1.03 -4.80
N HIS A 133 -4.84 -0.11 -5.71
CA HIS A 133 -4.42 -0.20 -7.12
C HIS A 133 -4.18 1.20 -7.69
N SER A 134 -3.24 1.30 -8.59
CA SER A 134 -2.95 2.53 -9.34
C SER A 134 -2.23 2.18 -10.63
N LYS A 135 -2.70 2.75 -11.75
CA LYS A 135 -2.05 2.77 -13.09
C LYS A 135 -1.10 1.59 -13.38
N GLY A 136 -1.57 0.38 -13.39
CA GLY A 136 -0.76 -0.78 -13.79
C GLY A 136 -0.30 -1.68 -12.65
N TYR A 137 -0.60 -1.34 -11.39
CA TYR A 137 -0.34 -2.24 -10.26
C TYR A 137 -1.57 -2.40 -9.37
N ALA A 138 -1.73 -3.59 -8.82
CA ALA A 138 -2.57 -3.89 -7.69
C ALA A 138 -1.72 -4.40 -6.53
N MET A 139 -2.11 -4.06 -5.30
CA MET A 139 -1.42 -4.48 -4.09
C MET A 139 -2.42 -4.84 -3.02
N ALA A 140 -2.01 -5.74 -2.13
CA ALA A 140 -2.76 -6.01 -0.90
C ALA A 140 -1.84 -6.41 0.24
N VAL A 141 -2.33 -6.17 1.45
CA VAL A 141 -1.71 -6.60 2.70
C VAL A 141 -2.73 -7.39 3.53
N ALA A 142 -2.24 -8.41 4.23
CA ALA A 142 -2.95 -9.17 5.26
C ALA A 142 -2.13 -9.12 6.55
N ALA A 143 -2.72 -8.69 7.66
CA ALA A 143 -2.02 -8.47 8.93
C ALA A 143 -2.83 -8.95 10.14
N SER A 144 -2.15 -9.22 11.26
CA SER A 144 -2.79 -9.58 12.54
C SER A 144 -3.51 -8.41 13.20
N SER A 145 -3.28 -7.19 12.73
CA SER A 145 -3.87 -5.96 13.26
C SER A 145 -4.44 -5.11 12.14
N HIS A 146 -5.24 -4.10 12.46
CA HIS A 146 -5.74 -3.14 11.48
C HIS A 146 -4.60 -2.59 10.61
N CYS A 147 -4.77 -2.69 9.31
CA CYS A 147 -3.73 -2.32 8.34
C CYS A 147 -4.32 -1.55 7.16
N GLY A 148 -3.47 -0.73 6.55
CA GLY A 148 -3.78 0.00 5.34
C GLY A 148 -2.58 0.01 4.41
N ILE A 149 -2.81 -0.27 3.14
CA ILE A 149 -1.82 -0.12 2.07
C ILE A 149 -2.37 0.80 1.01
N ASP A 150 -1.52 1.68 0.49
CA ASP A 150 -1.84 2.48 -0.68
C ASP A 150 -0.69 2.48 -1.68
N ILE A 151 -1.05 2.50 -2.97
CA ILE A 151 -0.13 2.73 -4.08
C ILE A 151 -0.68 3.86 -4.93
N GLN A 152 0.14 4.86 -5.18
CA GLN A 152 -0.20 6.04 -5.97
C GLN A 152 0.83 6.26 -7.06
N ALA A 153 0.42 6.26 -8.32
CA ALA A 153 1.31 6.67 -9.40
C ALA A 153 1.61 8.17 -9.32
N ASP A 154 2.85 8.55 -9.58
CA ASP A 154 3.23 9.95 -9.78
C ASP A 154 2.31 10.58 -10.83
N SER A 155 1.73 11.73 -10.51
CA SER A 155 0.73 12.37 -11.34
C SER A 155 0.66 13.87 -11.09
N LYS A 156 0.77 14.64 -12.17
CA LYS A 156 0.46 16.08 -12.16
C LYS A 156 -0.95 16.43 -11.64
N ALA A 157 -1.85 15.44 -11.57
CA ALA A 157 -3.18 15.64 -10.99
C ALA A 157 -3.12 15.89 -9.48
N LEU A 158 -2.13 15.33 -8.76
CA LEU A 158 -1.96 15.59 -7.32
C LEU A 158 -1.61 17.05 -7.04
N ASP A 159 -0.80 17.67 -7.89
CA ASP A 159 -0.48 19.09 -7.75
C ASP A 159 -1.73 19.99 -7.82
N ARG A 160 -2.69 19.67 -8.69
CA ARG A 160 -3.94 20.43 -8.84
C ARG A 160 -4.87 20.34 -7.62
N VAL A 161 -4.74 19.29 -6.82
CA VAL A 161 -5.59 19.06 -5.64
C VAL A 161 -4.79 19.11 -4.34
N LYS A 162 -3.55 19.58 -4.40
CA LYS A 162 -2.59 19.63 -3.31
C LYS A 162 -3.21 20.21 -2.03
N ASP A 163 -3.88 21.34 -2.13
CA ASP A 163 -4.47 22.04 -0.99
C ASP A 163 -5.57 21.25 -0.25
N ARG A 164 -6.03 20.13 -0.83
CA ARG A 164 -7.02 19.24 -0.20
C ARG A 164 -6.41 18.19 0.73
N PHE A 165 -5.07 18.00 0.66
CA PHE A 165 -4.43 16.92 1.43
C PHE A 165 -3.03 17.27 1.97
N CYS A 166 -2.44 18.38 1.54
CA CYS A 166 -1.11 18.83 1.95
C CYS A 166 -1.20 20.26 2.47
N SER A 167 -0.78 20.50 3.72
CA SER A 167 -0.63 21.83 4.27
C SER A 167 0.69 22.46 3.83
N LYS A 168 0.84 23.77 4.05
CA LYS A 168 2.11 24.46 3.76
C LYS A 168 3.25 23.93 4.63
N GLU A 169 2.99 23.65 5.88
CA GLU A 169 3.95 23.12 6.85
C GLU A 169 4.43 21.72 6.42
N GLU A 170 3.54 20.89 5.90
CA GLU A 170 3.89 19.57 5.36
C GLU A 170 4.73 19.69 4.09
N GLU A 171 4.40 20.61 3.18
CA GLU A 171 5.17 20.87 1.97
C GLU A 171 6.59 21.34 2.30
N GLU A 172 6.73 22.26 3.27
CA GLU A 172 8.03 22.74 3.75
C GLU A 172 8.84 21.61 4.42
N LEU A 173 8.18 20.77 5.22
CA LEU A 173 8.81 19.60 5.85
C LEU A 173 9.33 18.61 4.82
N LEU A 174 8.51 18.24 3.83
CA LEU A 174 8.90 17.36 2.74
C LEU A 174 10.07 17.94 1.93
N GLY A 175 10.02 19.21 1.55
CA GLY A 175 11.08 19.90 0.82
C GLY A 175 12.40 19.98 1.60
N ARG A 176 12.33 20.09 2.93
CA ARG A 176 13.50 20.14 3.81
C ARG A 176 14.14 18.76 4.01
N GLU A 177 13.32 17.72 4.26
CA GLU A 177 13.83 16.40 4.63
C GLU A 177 14.11 15.50 3.40
N LEU A 178 13.37 15.68 2.29
CA LEU A 178 13.48 14.89 1.08
C LEU A 178 14.00 15.69 -0.12
N LYS A 179 15.08 16.47 0.09
CA LYS A 179 15.68 17.38 -0.90
C LYS A 179 16.03 16.71 -2.26
N GLN A 180 16.24 15.41 -2.27
CA GLN A 180 16.56 14.64 -3.47
C GLN A 180 15.34 14.36 -4.36
N LEU A 181 14.13 14.53 -3.85
CA LEU A 181 12.88 14.31 -4.57
C LEU A 181 12.31 15.62 -5.11
N GLN A 182 11.50 15.52 -6.16
CA GLN A 182 10.76 16.64 -6.72
C GLN A 182 9.37 16.77 -6.05
N LEU A 183 8.73 17.92 -6.20
CA LEU A 183 7.41 18.17 -5.62
C LEU A 183 6.36 17.09 -5.96
N PRO A 184 6.19 16.62 -7.21
CA PRO A 184 5.24 15.55 -7.50
C PRO A 184 5.52 14.26 -6.72
N GLU A 185 6.78 13.94 -6.51
CA GLU A 185 7.21 12.75 -5.74
C GLU A 185 6.89 12.92 -4.24
N HIS A 186 7.10 14.12 -3.68
CA HIS A 186 6.68 14.47 -2.32
C HIS A 186 5.19 14.28 -2.12
N LEU A 187 4.38 14.84 -3.02
CA LEU A 187 2.92 14.75 -2.96
C LEU A 187 2.42 13.31 -3.11
N THR A 188 3.09 12.52 -3.96
CA THR A 188 2.76 11.11 -4.18
C THR A 188 3.02 10.28 -2.92
N LEU A 189 4.15 10.49 -2.23
CA LEU A 189 4.45 9.84 -0.96
C LEU A 189 3.47 10.24 0.15
N LEU A 190 3.19 11.54 0.28
CA LEU A 190 2.25 12.06 1.28
C LEU A 190 0.84 11.53 1.07
N TRP A 191 0.36 11.51 -0.18
CA TRP A 191 -0.94 10.94 -0.52
C TRP A 191 -1.03 9.48 -0.11
N ALA A 192 -0.05 8.65 -0.56
CA ALA A 192 -0.02 7.23 -0.24
C ALA A 192 0.04 6.98 1.28
N ALA A 193 0.79 7.80 2.02
CA ALA A 193 0.86 7.71 3.48
C ALA A 193 -0.50 7.98 4.14
N LYS A 194 -1.15 9.09 3.78
CA LYS A 194 -2.44 9.48 4.36
C LYS A 194 -3.55 8.50 4.00
N GLU A 195 -3.61 8.01 2.76
CA GLU A 195 -4.54 6.97 2.35
C GLU A 195 -4.29 5.65 3.11
N ALA A 196 -3.03 5.27 3.32
CA ALA A 196 -2.72 4.07 4.11
C ALA A 196 -3.23 4.20 5.55
N VAL A 197 -3.07 5.36 6.20
CA VAL A 197 -3.63 5.62 7.54
C VAL A 197 -5.15 5.53 7.53
N LYS A 198 -5.82 6.19 6.58
CA LYS A 198 -7.29 6.14 6.47
C LYS A 198 -7.81 4.72 6.30
N LYS A 199 -7.12 3.91 5.48
CA LYS A 199 -7.47 2.49 5.30
C LYS A 199 -7.20 1.65 6.56
N ALA A 200 -6.19 1.98 7.36
CA ALA A 200 -5.87 1.28 8.60
C ALA A 200 -6.80 1.66 9.77
N THR A 201 -7.31 2.88 9.78
CA THR A 201 -8.05 3.42 10.93
C THR A 201 -9.41 2.73 11.09
N PRO A 202 -9.73 2.11 12.25
CA PRO A 202 -10.98 1.37 12.46
C PRO A 202 -12.21 2.26 12.73
N LEU A 203 -12.06 3.59 12.71
CA LEU A 203 -13.11 4.55 13.01
C LEU A 203 -14.28 4.44 12.04
N GLU A 204 -15.52 4.65 12.54
CA GLU A 204 -16.74 4.71 11.71
C GLU A 204 -16.67 5.83 10.68
N SER A 205 -16.12 7.00 11.06
CA SER A 205 -15.82 8.09 10.14
C SER A 205 -14.32 8.14 9.84
N MET A 206 -13.95 8.06 8.57
CA MET A 206 -12.55 8.21 8.16
C MET A 206 -12.10 9.67 8.39
N PRO A 207 -10.87 9.88 8.93
CA PRO A 207 -10.31 11.22 9.05
C PRO A 207 -10.19 11.89 7.68
N GLY A 208 -10.40 13.20 7.61
CA GLY A 208 -10.07 13.98 6.43
C GLY A 208 -8.55 13.96 6.20
N PHE A 209 -8.13 14.22 4.97
CA PHE A 209 -6.69 14.27 4.66
C PHE A 209 -5.94 15.32 5.47
N LEU A 210 -6.56 16.46 5.68
CA LEU A 210 -5.96 17.56 6.42
C LEU A 210 -6.07 17.38 7.95
N ASP A 211 -6.85 16.40 8.42
CA ASP A 211 -6.88 16.03 9.83
C ASP A 211 -5.70 15.10 10.21
N LEU A 212 -5.00 14.58 9.21
CA LEU A 212 -3.77 13.80 9.35
C LEU A 212 -2.58 14.70 9.01
N MET A 213 -1.85 15.17 10.01
CA MET A 213 -0.70 16.05 9.83
C MET A 213 0.60 15.27 9.85
N LEU A 214 1.41 15.41 8.79
CA LEU A 214 2.78 14.87 8.77
C LEU A 214 3.67 15.71 9.67
N THR A 215 4.16 15.13 10.75
CA THR A 215 4.96 15.85 11.78
C THR A 215 6.42 15.46 11.78
N HIS A 216 6.77 14.27 11.31
CA HIS A 216 8.15 13.82 11.28
C HIS A 216 8.44 12.88 10.11
N ILE A 217 9.67 12.97 9.58
CA ILE A 217 10.20 12.12 8.51
C ILE A 217 11.54 11.54 8.95
N GLN A 218 11.66 10.21 8.91
CA GLN A 218 12.94 9.52 9.06
C GLN A 218 13.31 8.87 7.74
N THR A 219 14.46 9.26 7.17
CA THR A 219 14.99 8.64 5.95
C THR A 219 15.85 7.44 6.31
N THR A 220 15.81 6.39 5.48
CA THR A 220 16.76 5.28 5.60
C THR A 220 18.00 5.60 4.79
N ALA A 221 19.15 5.70 5.46
CA ALA A 221 20.44 5.56 4.76
C ALA A 221 20.64 4.09 4.35
N LYS A 222 21.53 3.81 3.38
CA LYS A 222 21.82 2.45 2.90
C LYS A 222 22.12 1.42 4.02
N ASP A 223 22.44 1.88 5.23
CA ASP A 223 22.85 1.06 6.37
C ASP A 223 21.89 1.09 7.58
N GLY A 224 20.68 1.63 7.45
CA GLY A 224 19.69 1.66 8.54
C GLY A 224 18.95 2.98 8.70
N LEU A 225 17.99 3.03 9.63
CA LEU A 225 17.25 4.24 9.99
C LEU A 225 18.22 5.26 10.62
N VAL A 226 18.45 6.38 9.93
CA VAL A 226 19.23 7.51 10.45
C VAL A 226 18.29 8.65 10.78
N SER A 227 18.17 8.98 12.06
CA SER A 227 17.61 10.24 12.51
C SER A 227 18.66 11.32 12.23
N ARG A 228 18.43 12.23 11.30
CA ARG A 228 19.29 13.40 11.11
C ARG A 228 18.91 14.47 12.12
N VAL A 229 19.83 14.69 13.07
CA VAL A 229 19.88 15.92 13.83
C VAL A 229 20.34 17.06 12.89
N PRO A 230 19.75 18.27 12.91
CA PRO A 230 20.10 19.34 11.98
C PRO A 230 21.53 19.83 12.17
N GLY A 231 22.32 19.80 11.12
CA GLY A 231 23.62 20.50 11.02
C GLY A 231 24.76 19.59 10.59
N THR A 232 25.02 19.52 9.29
CA THR A 232 26.34 19.60 8.63
C THR A 232 26.21 19.25 7.14
N ALA A 233 26.66 20.18 6.31
CA ALA A 233 26.69 20.06 4.85
C ALA A 233 27.88 19.23 4.39
N GLN A 234 27.69 18.36 3.39
CA GLN A 234 28.79 17.83 2.57
C GLN A 234 28.42 17.75 1.08
N GLU A 235 29.43 18.01 0.26
CA GLU A 235 29.40 18.39 -1.15
C GLU A 235 29.16 17.21 -2.13
N ARG A 236 28.80 17.57 -3.38
CA ARG A 236 28.44 16.72 -4.51
C ARG A 236 29.63 16.27 -5.36
N PRO A 237 29.44 15.23 -6.18
CA PRO A 237 29.99 15.22 -7.54
C PRO A 237 28.92 15.11 -8.64
N THR A 238 29.21 15.79 -9.75
CA THR A 238 28.45 15.91 -11.00
C THR A 238 28.75 14.77 -11.98
N ALA A 239 27.77 14.33 -12.78
CA ALA A 239 28.00 13.60 -14.02
C ALA A 239 26.87 13.75 -15.06
N LYS A 240 27.27 13.66 -16.32
CA LYS A 240 26.71 14.18 -17.57
C LYS A 240 25.62 13.33 -18.25
N GLU A 241 24.92 14.01 -19.15
CA GLU A 241 23.81 13.59 -20.01
C GLU A 241 24.14 12.61 -21.14
N GLY A 242 23.13 11.89 -21.63
CA GLY A 242 23.11 11.18 -22.90
C GLY A 242 21.69 10.84 -23.36
N LEU A 243 21.27 11.46 -24.46
CA LEU A 243 19.96 11.35 -25.13
C LEU A 243 19.88 10.13 -26.06
N VAL A 244 18.74 9.42 -26.13
CA VAL A 244 18.22 8.77 -27.36
C VAL A 244 16.69 8.66 -27.32
N SER A 245 16.04 9.07 -28.39
CA SER A 245 14.61 9.12 -28.67
C SER A 245 14.11 7.89 -29.45
N LEU A 246 12.86 7.42 -29.20
CA LEU A 246 12.01 6.67 -30.14
C LEU A 246 10.51 6.79 -29.80
N GLU A 247 9.69 6.87 -30.82
CA GLU A 247 8.28 7.28 -30.98
C GLU A 247 7.22 6.15 -30.74
N PRO A 248 5.88 6.43 -30.76
CA PRO A 248 4.92 5.87 -29.80
C PRO A 248 3.95 4.83 -30.37
N GLY A 249 3.54 3.92 -29.49
CA GLY A 249 2.37 3.04 -29.68
C GLY A 249 1.51 3.06 -28.44
N MET A 250 0.18 3.08 -28.60
CA MET A 250 -0.82 3.18 -27.54
C MET A 250 -0.67 2.06 -26.49
N ALA A 251 0.16 2.31 -25.50
CA ALA A 251 0.25 1.55 -24.27
C ALA A 251 -0.12 2.49 -23.14
N HIS A 252 -0.86 2.03 -22.14
CA HIS A 252 -1.06 2.75 -20.87
C HIS A 252 0.31 3.27 -20.43
N GLU A 253 0.51 4.59 -20.47
CA GLU A 253 1.77 5.22 -20.11
C GLU A 253 2.14 4.84 -18.67
N ARG A 254 3.06 3.91 -18.56
CA ARG A 254 3.81 3.72 -17.31
C ARG A 254 4.68 4.97 -17.15
N PRO A 255 4.84 5.51 -15.93
CA PRO A 255 5.85 6.54 -15.73
C PRO A 255 7.19 6.01 -16.24
N SER A 256 7.87 6.82 -17.05
CA SER A 256 9.20 6.47 -17.59
C SER A 256 10.11 6.01 -16.46
N PRO A 257 10.93 4.96 -16.64
CA PRO A 257 11.90 4.55 -15.65
C PRO A 257 12.93 5.68 -15.47
N LYS A 258 12.65 6.58 -14.52
CA LYS A 258 13.65 7.48 -13.96
C LYS A 258 14.64 6.60 -13.20
N THR A 259 15.92 6.84 -13.37
CA THR A 259 17.05 6.23 -12.67
C THR A 259 16.64 5.90 -11.23
N GLU A 260 16.79 4.65 -10.83
CA GLU A 260 16.29 4.06 -9.56
C GLU A 260 16.82 4.78 -8.31
N SER A 261 16.23 5.89 -7.95
CA SER A 261 16.35 6.40 -6.59
C SER A 261 15.22 5.77 -5.75
N GLN A 262 15.46 4.60 -5.19
CA GLN A 262 14.58 4.03 -4.18
C GLN A 262 14.73 4.87 -2.91
N THR A 263 13.83 5.84 -2.74
CA THR A 263 13.74 6.59 -1.48
C THR A 263 12.72 5.88 -0.60
N THR A 264 13.16 5.45 0.58
CA THR A 264 12.31 4.81 1.57
C THR A 264 12.39 5.58 2.88
N CYS A 265 11.26 5.88 3.48
CA CYS A 265 11.14 6.71 4.68
C CYS A 265 10.13 6.12 5.65
N LEU A 266 10.23 6.55 6.90
CA LEU A 266 9.19 6.44 7.90
C LEU A 266 8.55 7.80 8.10
N PHE A 267 7.26 7.91 7.83
CA PHE A 267 6.45 9.09 8.13
C PHE A 267 5.73 8.91 9.46
N THR A 268 5.73 9.96 10.26
CA THR A 268 4.88 10.05 11.45
C THR A 268 3.76 11.04 11.16
N LEU A 269 2.52 10.58 11.24
CA LEU A 269 1.32 11.40 11.07
C LEU A 269 0.57 11.47 12.40
N ASP A 270 0.20 12.68 12.80
CA ASP A 270 -0.61 12.94 13.97
C ASP A 270 -2.05 13.25 13.55
N PHE A 271 -3.01 12.68 14.28
CA PHE A 271 -4.43 12.97 14.04
C PHE A 271 -4.87 14.20 14.84
N GLN A 272 -5.48 15.16 14.15
CA GLN A 272 -6.04 16.37 14.73
C GLN A 272 -7.57 16.32 14.65
N GLU A 273 -8.22 16.05 15.76
CA GLU A 273 -9.68 16.03 15.85
C GLU A 273 -10.29 17.44 15.74
N ASP A 274 -9.59 18.47 16.19
CA ASP A 274 -10.01 19.87 16.10
C ASP A 274 -8.83 20.78 15.80
N ARG A 275 -8.79 21.31 14.58
CA ARG A 275 -7.71 22.23 14.12
C ARG A 275 -7.65 23.54 14.89
N LYS A 276 -8.65 23.86 15.69
CA LYS A 276 -8.71 25.10 16.49
C LYS A 276 -8.14 24.94 17.88
N LYS A 277 -7.85 23.71 18.34
CA LYS A 277 -7.24 23.44 19.64
C LYS A 277 -5.75 23.15 19.49
N PRO A 278 -4.91 23.68 20.41
CA PRO A 278 -3.52 23.31 20.42
C PRO A 278 -3.38 21.81 20.68
N PHE A 279 -2.51 21.21 19.93
CA PHE A 279 -2.12 19.82 19.84
C PHE A 279 -2.31 19.04 21.12
N SER A 280 -3.20 18.05 21.10
CA SER A 280 -3.14 16.90 21.98
C SER A 280 -2.94 15.69 21.07
N PRO A 281 -1.75 15.06 21.02
CA PRO A 281 -1.50 13.92 20.17
C PRO A 281 -2.22 12.70 20.74
N GLN A 282 -3.51 12.57 20.42
CA GLN A 282 -4.28 11.42 20.86
C GLN A 282 -3.95 10.16 20.04
N PHE A 283 -3.58 10.34 18.78
CA PHE A 283 -3.20 9.20 17.92
C PHE A 283 -2.05 9.59 16.98
N GLN A 284 -0.95 8.87 17.10
CA GLN A 284 0.19 8.97 16.22
C GLN A 284 0.30 7.72 15.36
N PHE A 285 0.42 7.90 14.05
CA PHE A 285 0.54 6.82 13.09
C PHE A 285 1.95 6.78 12.51
N GLN A 286 2.55 5.61 12.51
CA GLN A 286 3.77 5.34 11.77
C GLN A 286 3.43 4.72 10.42
N VAL A 287 3.96 5.28 9.35
CA VAL A 287 3.71 4.82 7.98
C VAL A 287 5.04 4.58 7.28
N ALA A 288 5.30 3.34 6.92
CA ALA A 288 6.40 3.02 6.03
C ALA A 288 6.05 3.46 4.61
N VAL A 289 6.87 4.32 4.00
CA VAL A 289 6.65 4.81 2.64
C VAL A 289 7.88 4.59 1.77
N CYS A 290 7.66 4.33 0.48
CA CYS A 290 8.74 4.32 -0.50
C CYS A 290 8.29 4.88 -1.84
N LEU A 291 9.25 5.46 -2.56
CA LEU A 291 9.10 5.77 -3.98
C LEU A 291 9.75 4.62 -4.77
N HIS A 292 8.98 3.96 -5.62
CA HIS A 292 9.42 2.83 -6.42
C HIS A 292 8.86 2.92 -7.83
N GLN A 293 9.72 3.02 -8.84
CA GLN A 293 9.36 3.10 -10.26
C GLN A 293 8.29 4.16 -10.58
N GLY A 294 8.35 5.33 -9.96
CA GLY A 294 7.38 6.42 -10.13
C GLY A 294 6.06 6.21 -9.39
N TYR A 295 6.01 5.29 -8.42
CA TYR A 295 4.88 5.09 -7.53
C TYR A 295 5.28 5.37 -6.08
N GLY A 296 4.46 6.13 -5.38
CA GLY A 296 4.48 6.19 -3.92
C GLY A 296 3.71 5.00 -3.35
N ILE A 297 4.32 4.27 -2.45
CA ILE A 297 3.69 3.16 -1.71
C ILE A 297 3.72 3.52 -0.24
N GLY A 298 2.56 3.45 0.44
CA GLY A 298 2.43 3.67 1.87
C GLY A 298 1.83 2.43 2.55
N LEU A 299 2.36 2.06 3.71
CA LEU A 299 1.84 0.99 4.55
C LEU A 299 1.79 1.43 6.01
N CYS A 300 0.61 1.36 6.59
CA CYS A 300 0.32 1.63 7.99
C CYS A 300 -0.22 0.38 8.67
N VAL A 301 0.21 0.12 9.89
CA VAL A 301 -0.38 -0.89 10.78
C VAL A 301 -0.65 -0.23 12.12
N ILE A 302 -1.85 -0.43 12.65
CA ILE A 302 -2.24 0.04 13.98
C ILE A 302 -2.08 -1.15 14.92
N PRO A 303 -1.10 -1.13 15.85
CA PRO A 303 -0.94 -2.21 16.81
C PRO A 303 -2.22 -2.45 17.59
N SER A 304 -2.61 -3.70 17.77
CA SER A 304 -3.70 -4.04 18.68
C SER A 304 -3.31 -3.59 20.10
N GLN A 305 -4.16 -2.84 20.76
CA GLN A 305 -3.96 -2.56 22.19
C GLN A 305 -4.00 -3.91 22.93
N ALA A 306 -2.97 -4.15 23.75
CA ALA A 306 -2.93 -5.37 24.58
C ALA A 306 -4.09 -5.31 25.57
N GLY A 307 -5.26 -5.90 25.20
CA GLY A 307 -6.48 -5.90 26.03
C GLY A 307 -7.76 -6.23 25.29
N GLU A 308 -7.82 -6.21 23.96
CA GLU A 308 -9.07 -6.48 23.22
C GLU A 308 -9.33 -7.96 22.89
N ASN A 309 -8.52 -8.88 23.40
CA ASN A 309 -8.81 -10.31 23.30
C ASN A 309 -9.62 -10.77 24.49
N ASN A 310 -10.90 -10.38 24.60
CA ASN A 310 -11.96 -11.11 25.37
C ASN A 310 -13.24 -10.28 25.34
N ALA A 311 -14.02 -10.39 24.28
CA ALA A 311 -15.47 -10.16 24.33
C ALA A 311 -16.14 -11.04 23.27
#